data_108bad2008dfe239a461317776b358df
#
_entry.id   108bad2008dfe239a461317776b358df
#
_cell.length_a   1.000
_cell.length_b   1.000
_cell.length_c   1.000
_cell.angle_alpha   90.00
_cell.angle_beta   90.00
_cell.angle_gamma   90.00
#
_symmetry.space_group_name_H-M   'P 1'
#
loop_
_entity.id
_entity.type
_entity.pdbx_description
1 polymer ?
#
loop_
_entity_poly.entity_id
_entity_poly.type
_entity_poly.pdbx_seq_one_letter_code
_entity_poly.pdbx_strand_id
1 'polypeptide(L)'
;MVLVDFKTTSAQDYAHFVGTIEQYDYDLQAALYSDLLGAARFIIIGVQKKNARKAFSCPFEVWQFEVTPAPGLIEQGRKKYERLIKAYVQQAPPSQPITPGLLVQTLVST
;
A
#
# COMPACT_ATOMS: atom_id res chain seq x y z
N MET A 1 3.32 12.93 11.86
CA MET A 1 4.16 12.15 10.92
C MET A 1 3.38 11.92 9.64
N VAL A 2 4.03 12.12 8.51
CA VAL A 2 3.48 11.84 7.19
C VAL A 2 4.32 10.72 6.58
N LEU A 3 3.66 9.64 6.18
CA LEU A 3 4.32 8.55 5.47
C LEU A 3 4.11 8.73 3.97
N VAL A 4 5.18 8.54 3.22
CA VAL A 4 5.16 8.59 1.76
C VAL A 4 5.69 7.27 1.23
N ASP A 5 4.92 6.63 0.36
CA ASP A 5 5.30 5.36 -0.25
C ASP A 5 5.38 5.54 -1.77
N PHE A 6 6.50 5.13 -2.35
CA PHE A 6 6.71 5.20 -3.79
C PHE A 6 6.41 3.85 -4.43
N LYS A 7 5.54 3.87 -5.45
CA LYS A 7 5.19 2.68 -6.22
C LYS A 7 5.48 2.92 -7.69
N THR A 8 6.09 1.95 -8.37
CA THR A 8 6.11 1.96 -9.84
C THR A 8 4.81 1.36 -10.34
N THR A 9 4.28 1.88 -11.43
CA THR A 9 2.99 1.45 -11.94
C THR A 9 2.96 1.41 -13.47
N SER A 10 2.24 0.45 -14.03
CA SER A 10 1.94 0.38 -15.45
C SER A 10 0.62 1.06 -15.82
N ALA A 11 -0.03 1.73 -14.87
CA ALA A 11 -1.27 2.45 -15.11
C ALA A 11 -1.10 3.49 -16.22
N GLN A 12 -2.12 3.63 -17.06
CA GLN A 12 -2.08 4.54 -18.21
C GLN A 12 -2.55 5.95 -17.86
N ASP A 13 -3.33 6.09 -16.80
CA ASP A 13 -3.86 7.37 -16.33
C ASP A 13 -4.05 7.34 -14.83
N TYR A 14 -4.44 8.49 -14.27
CA TYR A 14 -4.65 8.66 -12.84
C TYR A 14 -5.77 7.75 -12.30
N ALA A 15 -6.88 7.67 -13.02
CA ALA A 15 -8.00 6.83 -12.58
C ALA A 15 -7.62 5.36 -12.50
N HIS A 16 -6.86 4.87 -13.47
CA HIS A 16 -6.32 3.51 -13.45
C HIS A 16 -5.40 3.31 -12.25
N PHE A 17 -4.49 4.27 -11.99
CA PHE A 17 -3.60 4.21 -10.85
C PHE A 17 -4.37 4.13 -9.53
N VAL A 18 -5.39 4.97 -9.34
CA VAL A 18 -6.22 4.94 -8.13
C VAL A 18 -6.90 3.58 -7.96
N GLY A 19 -7.36 2.97 -9.05
CA GLY A 19 -7.94 1.62 -9.02
C GLY A 19 -6.97 0.55 -8.55
N THR A 20 -5.67 0.70 -8.80
CA THR A 20 -4.67 -0.27 -8.36
C THR A 20 -4.47 -0.28 -6.84
N ILE A 21 -4.85 0.78 -6.15
CA ILE A 21 -4.66 0.89 -4.70
C ILE A 21 -5.40 -0.22 -3.97
N GLU A 22 -6.65 -0.49 -4.33
CA GLU A 22 -7.41 -1.60 -3.76
C GLU A 22 -6.96 -2.95 -4.34
N GLN A 23 -6.70 -2.98 -5.65
CA GLN A 23 -6.34 -4.21 -6.36
C GLN A 23 -5.07 -4.85 -5.81
N TYR A 24 -4.07 -4.06 -5.46
CA TYR A 24 -2.79 -4.56 -4.96
C TYR A 24 -2.63 -4.41 -3.45
N ASP A 25 -3.74 -4.18 -2.73
CA ASP A 25 -3.76 -4.08 -1.27
C ASP A 25 -2.87 -2.96 -0.71
N TYR A 26 -2.70 -1.87 -1.45
CA TYR A 26 -1.97 -0.71 -0.94
C TYR A 26 -2.73 -0.03 0.21
N ASP A 27 -4.06 -0.16 0.24
CA ASP A 27 -4.89 0.27 1.35
C ASP A 27 -4.57 -0.49 2.64
N LEU A 28 -4.30 -1.79 2.53
CA LEU A 28 -3.85 -2.62 3.65
C LEU A 28 -2.51 -2.11 4.18
N GLN A 29 -1.54 -1.86 3.30
CA GLN A 29 -0.23 -1.34 3.68
C GLN A 29 -0.35 0.04 4.34
N ALA A 30 -1.18 0.92 3.79
CA ALA A 30 -1.39 2.25 4.33
C ALA A 30 -1.95 2.19 5.75
N ALA A 31 -2.96 1.38 5.99
CA ALA A 31 -3.56 1.22 7.31
C ALA A 31 -2.57 0.63 8.31
N LEU A 32 -1.88 -0.45 7.91
CA LEU A 32 -0.92 -1.13 8.78
C LEU A 32 0.23 -0.22 9.17
N TYR A 33 0.88 0.42 8.21
CA TYR A 33 2.03 1.29 8.48
C TYR A 33 1.61 2.51 9.30
N SER A 34 0.45 3.09 9.00
CA SER A 34 -0.06 4.23 9.77
C SER A 34 -0.33 3.86 11.22
N ASP A 35 -0.93 2.70 11.45
CA ASP A 35 -1.23 2.24 12.81
C ASP A 35 0.04 1.88 13.58
N LEU A 36 1.02 1.22 12.92
CA LEU A 36 2.27 0.83 13.56
C LEU A 36 3.13 2.03 13.94
N LEU A 37 3.16 3.06 13.10
CA LEU A 37 4.05 4.20 13.26
C LEU A 37 3.34 5.43 13.83
N GLY A 38 2.03 5.36 14.06
CA GLY A 38 1.26 6.49 14.56
C GLY A 38 1.19 7.64 13.57
N ALA A 39 1.20 7.34 12.27
CA ALA A 39 1.19 8.38 11.25
C ALA A 39 -0.19 8.98 11.07
N ALA A 40 -0.24 10.30 10.93
CA ALA A 40 -1.49 11.03 10.70
C ALA A 40 -1.92 11.01 9.25
N ARG A 41 -0.96 10.87 8.31
CA ARG A 41 -1.23 10.93 6.88
C ARG A 41 -0.42 9.87 6.15
N PHE A 42 -1.01 9.30 5.10
CA PHE A 42 -0.35 8.35 4.21
C PHE A 42 -0.55 8.75 2.76
N ILE A 43 0.54 8.95 2.04
CA ILE A 43 0.53 9.39 0.65
C ILE A 43 1.22 8.34 -0.21
N ILE A 44 0.59 7.93 -1.31
CA ILE A 44 1.19 7.04 -2.30
C ILE A 44 1.58 7.88 -3.51
N ILE A 45 2.84 7.76 -3.93
CA ILE A 45 3.33 8.39 -5.15
C ILE A 45 3.56 7.29 -6.17
N GLY A 46 2.77 7.31 -7.24
CA GLY A 46 2.90 6.38 -8.34
C GLY A 46 3.77 6.95 -9.45
N VAL A 47 4.83 6.24 -9.81
CA VAL A 47 5.71 6.60 -10.91
C VAL A 47 5.41 5.66 -12.07
N GLN A 48 4.92 6.21 -13.17
CA GLN A 48 4.59 5.43 -14.35
C GLN A 48 5.86 4.82 -14.97
N LYS A 49 5.81 3.52 -15.22
CA LYS A 49 6.93 2.86 -15.90
C LYS A 49 7.02 3.36 -17.33
N LYS A 50 8.24 3.54 -17.83
CA LYS A 50 8.47 3.90 -19.23
C LYS A 50 7.89 2.84 -20.15
N ASN A 51 7.02 3.26 -21.07
CA ASN A 51 6.59 2.43 -22.16
C ASN A 51 7.54 2.69 -23.34
N ALA A 52 8.13 1.64 -23.88
CA ALA A 52 9.07 1.75 -25.02
C ALA A 52 8.47 2.49 -26.21
N ARG A 53 7.16 2.37 -26.44
CA ARG A 53 6.47 3.06 -27.52
C ARG A 53 6.34 4.56 -27.31
N LYS A 54 6.42 5.03 -26.05
CA LYS A 54 6.24 6.43 -25.69
C LYS A 54 7.54 7.07 -25.21
N ALA A 55 8.66 6.35 -25.25
CA ALA A 55 9.92 6.79 -24.65
C ALA A 55 10.44 8.11 -25.24
N PHE A 56 10.10 8.44 -26.47
CA PHE A 56 10.56 9.65 -27.15
C PHE A 56 9.53 10.78 -27.21
N SER A 57 8.26 10.49 -26.94
CA SER A 57 7.18 11.47 -27.13
C SER A 57 6.54 11.95 -25.85
N CYS A 58 6.64 11.19 -24.73
CA CYS A 58 6.02 11.57 -23.46
C CYS A 58 6.93 11.24 -22.30
N PRO A 59 7.19 12.20 -21.40
CA PRO A 59 7.79 11.88 -20.12
C PRO A 59 6.84 10.97 -19.33
N PHE A 60 7.38 10.15 -18.44
CA PHE A 60 6.54 9.34 -17.58
C PHE A 60 5.78 10.23 -16.60
N GLU A 61 4.55 9.83 -16.29
CA GLU A 61 3.69 10.54 -15.36
C GLU A 61 4.06 10.16 -13.91
N VAL A 62 3.88 11.13 -13.02
CA VAL A 62 3.98 10.91 -11.58
C VAL A 62 2.67 11.36 -10.95
N TRP A 63 2.04 10.47 -10.20
CA TRP A 63 0.77 10.75 -9.56
C TRP A 63 0.89 10.65 -8.05
N GLN A 64 0.13 11.50 -7.36
CA GLN A 64 0.06 11.49 -5.91
C GLN A 64 -1.37 11.17 -5.47
N PHE A 65 -1.51 10.28 -4.51
CA PHE A 65 -2.81 9.95 -3.92
C PHE A 65 -2.68 9.89 -2.40
N GLU A 66 -3.45 10.71 -1.68
CA GLU A 66 -3.48 10.67 -0.23
C GLU A 66 -4.56 9.71 0.23
N VAL A 67 -4.16 8.65 0.93
CA VAL A 67 -5.07 7.58 1.34
C VAL A 67 -5.92 8.01 2.53
N THR A 68 -5.34 8.76 3.46
CA THR A 68 -5.97 9.08 4.75
C THR A 68 -7.33 9.76 4.64
N PRO A 69 -7.52 10.80 3.79
CA PRO A 69 -8.83 11.45 3.67
C PRO A 69 -9.79 10.72 2.75
N ALA A 70 -9.33 9.68 2.03
CA ALA A 70 -10.21 8.96 1.11
C ALA A 70 -11.24 8.16 1.89
N PRO A 71 -12.55 8.32 1.59
CA PRO A 71 -13.61 7.70 2.39
C PRO A 71 -13.48 6.20 2.46
N GLY A 72 -13.37 5.68 3.68
CA GLY A 72 -13.40 4.25 3.95
C GLY A 72 -12.14 3.46 3.61
N LEU A 73 -11.12 4.06 2.99
CA LEU A 73 -9.93 3.31 2.55
C LEU A 73 -9.08 2.80 3.71
N ILE A 74 -8.83 3.64 4.71
CA ILE A 74 -8.05 3.21 5.88
C ILE A 74 -8.81 2.12 6.65
N GLU A 75 -10.11 2.27 6.85
CA GLU A 75 -10.93 1.27 7.53
C GLU A 75 -10.95 -0.06 6.76
N GLN A 76 -11.05 0.01 5.44
CA GLN A 76 -10.99 -1.17 4.58
C GLN A 76 -9.64 -1.88 4.69
N GLY A 77 -8.56 -1.11 4.64
CA GLY A 77 -7.21 -1.64 4.81
C GLY A 77 -7.01 -2.26 6.19
N ARG A 78 -7.56 -1.64 7.23
CA ARG A 78 -7.49 -2.15 8.60
C ARG A 78 -8.20 -3.49 8.74
N LYS A 79 -9.36 -3.65 8.12
CA LYS A 79 -10.07 -4.94 8.08
C LYS A 79 -9.26 -6.02 7.36
N LYS A 80 -8.56 -5.66 6.30
CA LYS A 80 -7.71 -6.60 5.56
C LYS A 80 -6.54 -7.08 6.41
N TYR A 81 -5.82 -6.18 7.07
CA TYR A 81 -4.68 -6.60 7.86
C TYR A 81 -5.10 -7.35 9.14
N GLU A 82 -6.25 -7.01 9.72
CA GLU A 82 -6.79 -7.77 10.86
C GLU A 82 -7.08 -9.22 10.48
N ARG A 83 -7.65 -9.44 9.28
CA ARG A 83 -7.86 -10.79 8.76
C ARG A 83 -6.56 -11.53 8.57
N LEU A 84 -5.54 -10.86 8.05
CA LEU A 84 -4.23 -11.45 7.85
C LEU A 84 -3.58 -11.85 9.18
N ILE A 85 -3.68 -10.99 10.18
CA ILE A 85 -3.18 -11.29 11.53
C ILE A 85 -3.90 -12.50 12.11
N LYS A 86 -5.22 -12.56 12.01
CA LYS A 86 -5.99 -13.72 12.51
C LYS A 86 -5.56 -15.02 11.84
N ALA A 87 -5.39 -15.01 10.52
CA ALA A 87 -4.95 -16.17 9.79
C ALA A 87 -3.55 -16.61 10.23
N TYR A 88 -2.65 -15.67 10.43
CA TYR A 88 -1.29 -15.95 10.89
C TYR A 88 -1.29 -16.54 12.31
N VAL A 89 -2.06 -15.96 13.23
CA VAL A 89 -2.14 -16.45 14.62
C VAL A 89 -2.68 -17.89 14.66
N GLN A 90 -3.66 -18.22 13.83
CA GLN A 90 -4.22 -19.57 13.76
C GLN A 90 -3.23 -20.60 13.23
N GLN A 91 -2.29 -20.20 12.39
CA GLN A 91 -1.31 -21.08 11.77
C GLN A 91 0.04 -21.10 12.49
N ALA A 92 0.37 -20.04 13.23
CA ALA A 92 1.67 -19.92 13.89
C ALA A 92 1.73 -20.80 15.14
N PRO A 93 2.90 -21.42 15.45
CA PRO A 93 3.09 -22.10 16.72
C PRO A 93 2.91 -21.12 17.87
N PRO A 94 2.30 -21.54 19.00
CA PRO A 94 2.09 -20.66 20.16
C PRO A 94 3.37 -20.05 20.74
N SER A 95 4.52 -20.66 20.44
CA SER A 95 5.84 -20.21 20.91
C SER A 95 6.41 -19.02 20.14
N GLN A 96 5.78 -18.62 19.04
CA GLN A 96 6.26 -17.52 18.21
C GLN A 96 5.32 -16.32 18.32
N PRO A 97 5.71 -15.27 19.08
CA PRO A 97 4.90 -14.07 19.15
C PRO A 97 4.93 -13.33 17.82
N ILE A 98 3.78 -12.77 17.43
CA ILE A 98 3.70 -11.91 16.27
C ILE A 98 4.24 -10.54 16.65
N THR A 99 5.26 -10.06 15.93
CA THR A 99 5.80 -8.71 16.10
C THR A 99 5.40 -7.84 14.92
N PRO A 100 5.27 -6.52 15.11
CA PRO A 100 4.98 -5.62 14.00
C PRO A 100 6.03 -5.73 12.87
N GLY A 101 7.30 -5.87 13.22
CA GLY A 101 8.37 -6.02 12.23
C GLY A 101 8.21 -7.25 11.35
N LEU A 102 7.79 -8.38 11.92
CA LEU A 102 7.55 -9.61 11.15
C LEU A 102 6.40 -9.42 10.14
N LEU A 103 5.32 -8.77 10.54
CA LEU A 103 4.19 -8.50 9.65
C LEU A 103 4.58 -7.59 8.50
N VAL A 104 5.33 -6.53 8.78
CA VAL A 104 5.80 -5.60 7.75
C VAL A 104 6.69 -6.33 6.76
N GLN A 105 7.61 -7.16 7.23
CA GLN A 105 8.49 -7.94 6.38
C GLN A 105 7.71 -8.90 5.48
N THR A 106 6.68 -9.55 6.00
CA THR A 106 5.82 -10.45 5.22
C THR A 106 5.10 -9.71 4.11
N LEU A 107 4.57 -8.52 4.39
CA LEU A 107 3.87 -7.70 3.41
C LEU A 107 4.80 -7.17 2.33
N VAL A 108 6.01 -6.76 2.69
CA VAL A 108 7.00 -6.22 1.75
C VAL A 108 7.53 -7.29 0.81
N SER A 109 7.64 -8.54 1.27
CA SER A 109 8.15 -9.64 0.45
C SER A 109 7.13 -10.20 -0.54
N THR A 110 5.88 -9.80 -0.44
CA THR A 110 4.85 -10.16 -1.40
C THR A 110 4.69 -9.08 -2.47
#